data_04fc226a65b3acf7bed2e820f899613d
#
_entry.id   04fc226a65b3acf7bed2e820f899613d
#
_cell.length_a   1.000
_cell.length_b   1.000
_cell.length_c   1.000
_cell.angle_alpha   90.00
_cell.angle_beta   90.00
_cell.angle_gamma   90.00
#
_symmetry.space_group_name_H-M   'P 1'
#
loop_
_entity.id
_entity.type
_entity.pdbx_description
1 polymer ?
#
loop_
_entity_poly.entity_id
_entity_poly.type
_entity_poly.pdbx_seq_one_letter_code
_entity_poly.pdbx_strand_id
1 'polypeptide(L)'
;MKSNAELTEEYFACAEELGGDIAGRRSAYEYMKNSTAIVHEKVVASSFIPRLYNDESWDALRSIAETTHRILCKVIEHYRETPEYRDVFTFDERLRELVLLPRGYADPLPFARIDVFLNEDDLSCGFCEFNGDGSAGMNENREITNSIDQTETFKLFSQKHPLEACELFDSWVREFIRIFEHSKHFVPGARFAICDYLECGVVDEFKVFSSFFARYGYECVVCDVRDLKFDGGALYDDNGLPIHAIWRRSVTNDVLDHWDESQDLIEAVRHEAVALIGSFAGHLVHDKQIFEVLRHPKTKAILTPEENEFVERHVPRTLFLDEKEIDLDEVRTNKNAWIIKPTDNYGAKDVYAGVSSTQEEWEDLIARFANGASGAPFIVQTYLTPFKTHTLPPDEDIENLTDDEVDRTGALYNNLSGLYLYNGHFQGIFSRLGPFPTISKDLKGITAAAIRVRG
;
A
#
# COMPACT_ATOMS: atom_id res chain seq x y z
N MET A 1 -13.66 -9.58 25.28
CA MET A 1 -12.42 -8.98 24.74
C MET A 1 -12.66 -7.48 24.65
N LYS A 2 -11.65 -6.64 24.96
CA LYS A 2 -11.77 -5.18 24.78
C LYS A 2 -11.84 -4.83 23.29
N SER A 3 -12.61 -3.80 22.93
CA SER A 3 -12.60 -3.24 21.59
C SER A 3 -11.28 -2.50 21.28
N ASN A 4 -10.99 -2.22 20.01
CA ASN A 4 -9.81 -1.42 19.64
C ASN A 4 -9.83 -0.03 20.30
N ALA A 5 -11.02 0.59 20.38
CA ALA A 5 -11.20 1.88 21.05
C ALA A 5 -10.88 1.78 22.56
N GLU A 6 -11.40 0.77 23.26
CA GLU A 6 -11.09 0.56 24.68
C GLU A 6 -9.60 0.32 24.95
N LEU A 7 -8.92 -0.42 24.04
CA LEU A 7 -7.47 -0.63 24.13
C LEU A 7 -6.71 0.68 23.91
N THR A 8 -7.15 1.51 22.96
CA THR A 8 -6.57 2.83 22.69
C THR A 8 -6.71 3.76 23.90
N GLU A 9 -7.89 3.84 24.50
CA GLU A 9 -8.11 4.64 25.72
C GLU A 9 -7.28 4.12 26.91
N GLU A 10 -7.09 2.81 27.02
CA GLU A 10 -6.22 2.25 28.06
C GLU A 10 -4.75 2.60 27.83
N TYR A 11 -4.30 2.67 26.55
CA TYR A 11 -2.95 3.14 26.24
C TYR A 11 -2.76 4.61 26.62
N PHE A 12 -3.75 5.47 26.31
CA PHE A 12 -3.77 6.85 26.79
C PHE A 12 -3.72 6.95 28.32
N ALA A 13 -4.50 6.12 29.03
CA ALA A 13 -4.48 6.08 30.48
C ALA A 13 -3.10 5.68 31.03
N CYS A 14 -2.38 4.76 30.36
CA CYS A 14 -0.99 4.43 30.74
C CYS A 14 -0.06 5.63 30.54
N ALA A 15 -0.22 6.40 29.45
CA ALA A 15 0.57 7.62 29.23
C ALA A 15 0.24 8.67 30.30
N GLU A 16 -1.03 8.87 30.67
CA GLU A 16 -1.46 9.82 31.69
C GLU A 16 -0.93 9.45 33.07
N GLU A 17 -0.93 8.17 33.46
CA GLU A 17 -0.32 7.66 34.70
C GLU A 17 1.15 8.06 34.83
N LEU A 18 1.85 8.20 33.69
CA LEU A 18 3.24 8.63 33.57
C LEU A 18 3.40 10.15 33.31
N GLY A 19 2.37 10.96 33.56
CA GLY A 19 2.39 12.39 33.34
C GLY A 19 2.47 12.78 31.85
N GLY A 20 1.96 11.91 30.97
CA GLY A 20 2.00 12.05 29.51
C GLY A 20 3.25 11.45 28.85
N ASP A 21 4.11 10.80 29.64
CA ASP A 21 5.40 10.20 29.21
C ASP A 21 6.21 11.13 28.27
N ILE A 22 6.33 12.39 28.64
CA ILE A 22 6.97 13.42 27.81
C ILE A 22 8.42 13.03 27.44
N ALA A 23 9.15 12.46 28.40
CA ALA A 23 10.51 11.99 28.15
C ALA A 23 10.55 10.85 27.12
N GLY A 24 9.62 9.90 27.20
CA GLY A 24 9.47 8.83 26.21
C GLY A 24 9.12 9.37 24.83
N ARG A 25 8.21 10.35 24.76
CA ARG A 25 7.83 11.01 23.49
C ARG A 25 9.01 11.75 22.85
N ARG A 26 9.81 12.48 23.62
CA ARG A 26 11.05 13.11 23.11
C ARG A 26 12.04 12.04 22.61
N SER A 27 12.20 10.96 23.35
CA SER A 27 13.08 9.86 22.95
C SER A 27 12.60 9.18 21.66
N ALA A 28 11.30 8.95 21.51
CA ALA A 28 10.71 8.39 20.29
C ALA A 28 10.89 9.33 19.08
N TYR A 29 10.67 10.63 19.28
CA TYR A 29 10.92 11.64 18.23
C TYR A 29 12.39 11.69 17.80
N GLU A 30 13.32 11.71 18.75
CA GLU A 30 14.76 11.68 18.45
C GLU A 30 15.19 10.39 17.77
N TYR A 31 14.62 9.23 18.17
CA TYR A 31 14.82 7.98 17.47
C TYR A 31 14.39 8.11 15.99
N MET A 32 13.19 8.62 15.73
CA MET A 32 12.67 8.76 14.38
C MET A 32 13.54 9.67 13.51
N LYS A 33 14.07 10.76 14.04
CA LYS A 33 15.01 11.66 13.33
C LYS A 33 16.27 10.97 12.87
N ASN A 34 16.73 9.96 13.60
CA ASN A 34 17.95 9.20 13.32
C ASN A 34 17.66 7.83 12.66
N SER A 35 16.42 7.53 12.40
CA SER A 35 15.98 6.26 11.79
C SER A 35 16.09 6.27 10.27
N THR A 36 15.84 5.12 9.69
CA THR A 36 15.71 4.95 8.22
C THR A 36 14.29 5.22 7.70
N ALA A 37 13.34 5.66 8.54
CA ALA A 37 12.00 6.04 8.10
C ALA A 37 11.99 7.45 7.48
N ILE A 38 12.73 7.59 6.41
CA ILE A 38 12.87 8.83 5.62
C ILE A 38 12.16 8.62 4.28
N VAL A 39 11.29 9.55 3.94
CA VAL A 39 10.57 9.55 2.67
C VAL A 39 10.70 10.94 2.05
N HIS A 40 11.33 11.00 0.86
CA HIS A 40 11.64 12.26 0.17
C HIS A 40 12.36 13.27 1.10
N GLU A 41 13.45 12.81 1.73
CA GLU A 41 14.32 13.60 2.63
C GLU A 41 13.62 14.11 3.91
N LYS A 42 12.41 13.63 4.21
CA LYS A 42 11.66 14.01 5.42
C LYS A 42 11.44 12.81 6.32
N VAL A 43 11.60 13.03 7.62
CA VAL A 43 11.19 12.06 8.65
C VAL A 43 9.69 11.85 8.58
N VAL A 44 9.26 10.60 8.66
CA VAL A 44 7.83 10.25 8.66
C VAL A 44 7.18 10.77 9.94
N ALA A 45 6.15 11.59 9.78
CA ALA A 45 5.33 12.03 10.89
C ALA A 45 4.57 10.85 11.50
N SER A 46 4.76 10.61 12.79
CA SER A 46 4.21 9.41 13.45
C SER A 46 3.43 9.74 14.72
N SER A 47 2.39 8.96 14.97
CA SER A 47 1.65 9.01 16.23
C SER A 47 2.44 8.31 17.34
N PHE A 48 2.41 8.88 18.54
CA PHE A 48 2.90 8.22 19.76
C PHE A 48 1.96 7.09 20.21
N ILE A 49 0.68 7.17 19.90
CA ILE A 49 -0.30 6.13 20.20
C ILE A 49 -0.33 5.13 19.04
N PRO A 50 0.00 3.85 19.24
CA PRO A 50 -0.12 2.83 18.20
C PRO A 50 -1.58 2.58 17.84
N ARG A 51 -1.81 2.06 16.65
CA ARG A 51 -3.08 1.44 16.29
C ARG A 51 -3.12 0.04 16.89
N LEU A 52 -4.04 -0.16 17.82
CA LEU A 52 -4.21 -1.41 18.54
C LEU A 52 -5.36 -2.21 17.93
N TYR A 53 -5.08 -3.43 17.53
CA TYR A 53 -6.04 -4.36 16.95
C TYR A 53 -6.23 -5.55 17.86
N ASN A 54 -7.44 -5.80 18.35
CA ASN A 54 -7.77 -7.02 19.06
C ASN A 54 -7.82 -8.24 18.10
N ASP A 55 -7.90 -9.46 18.65
CA ASP A 55 -7.90 -10.67 17.81
C ASP A 55 -9.07 -10.71 16.83
N GLU A 56 -10.25 -10.20 17.19
CA GLU A 56 -11.43 -10.21 16.34
C GLU A 56 -11.24 -9.31 15.10
N SER A 57 -10.81 -8.06 15.28
CA SER A 57 -10.54 -7.14 14.18
C SER A 57 -9.36 -7.61 13.32
N TRP A 58 -8.33 -8.20 13.96
CA TRP A 58 -7.18 -8.76 13.25
C TRP A 58 -7.57 -9.93 12.35
N ASP A 59 -8.36 -10.88 12.85
CA ASP A 59 -8.81 -12.05 12.10
C ASP A 59 -9.82 -11.67 10.99
N ALA A 60 -10.67 -10.67 11.23
CA ALA A 60 -11.55 -10.11 10.22
C ALA A 60 -10.73 -9.51 9.05
N LEU A 61 -9.74 -8.66 9.35
CA LEU A 61 -8.87 -8.06 8.34
C LEU A 61 -8.05 -9.10 7.57
N ARG A 62 -7.55 -10.14 8.26
CA ARG A 62 -6.88 -11.28 7.61
C ARG A 62 -7.80 -11.97 6.60
N SER A 63 -9.01 -12.30 7.01
CA SER A 63 -9.98 -12.98 6.14
C SER A 63 -10.33 -12.15 4.91
N ILE A 64 -10.52 -10.84 5.10
CA ILE A 64 -10.78 -9.88 4.02
C ILE A 64 -9.58 -9.84 3.06
N ALA A 65 -8.37 -9.67 3.57
CA ALA A 65 -7.16 -9.56 2.77
C ALA A 65 -6.91 -10.83 1.92
N GLU A 66 -6.95 -12.01 2.55
CA GLU A 66 -6.68 -13.28 1.87
C GLU A 66 -7.77 -13.65 0.85
N THR A 67 -9.06 -13.30 1.14
CA THR A 67 -10.14 -13.46 0.16
C THR A 67 -9.97 -12.53 -1.03
N THR A 68 -9.63 -11.27 -0.78
CA THR A 68 -9.35 -10.30 -1.85
C THR A 68 -8.21 -10.76 -2.75
N HIS A 69 -7.10 -11.17 -2.16
CA HIS A 69 -5.95 -11.67 -2.93
C HIS A 69 -6.34 -12.83 -3.86
N ARG A 70 -7.10 -13.80 -3.36
CA ARG A 70 -7.58 -14.94 -4.17
C ARG A 70 -8.43 -14.49 -5.36
N ILE A 71 -9.31 -13.50 -5.16
CA ILE A 71 -10.14 -12.92 -6.23
C ILE A 71 -9.27 -12.19 -7.25
N LEU A 72 -8.34 -11.35 -6.80
CA LEU A 72 -7.44 -10.59 -7.66
C LEU A 72 -6.53 -11.50 -8.49
N CYS A 73 -6.04 -12.60 -7.91
CA CYS A 73 -5.28 -13.61 -8.65
C CYS A 73 -6.09 -14.25 -9.79
N LYS A 74 -7.39 -14.51 -9.58
CA LYS A 74 -8.27 -15.01 -10.65
C LYS A 74 -8.40 -14.02 -11.80
N VAL A 75 -8.53 -12.72 -11.49
CA VAL A 75 -8.59 -11.66 -12.51
C VAL A 75 -7.29 -11.61 -13.31
N ILE A 76 -6.14 -11.63 -12.63
CA ILE A 76 -4.82 -11.61 -13.28
C ILE A 76 -4.66 -12.80 -14.23
N GLU A 77 -4.91 -14.02 -13.74
CA GLU A 77 -4.75 -15.22 -14.57
C GLU A 77 -5.73 -15.22 -15.74
N HIS A 78 -7.00 -14.89 -15.49
CA HIS A 78 -8.00 -14.87 -16.55
C HIS A 78 -7.69 -13.81 -17.62
N TYR A 79 -7.17 -12.64 -17.26
CA TYR A 79 -6.72 -11.63 -18.21
C TYR A 79 -5.57 -12.14 -19.07
N ARG A 80 -4.63 -12.87 -18.51
CA ARG A 80 -3.47 -13.40 -19.21
C ARG A 80 -3.83 -14.53 -20.16
N GLU A 81 -4.72 -15.42 -19.74
CA GLU A 81 -5.09 -16.65 -20.46
C GLU A 81 -6.21 -16.45 -21.49
N THR A 82 -7.08 -15.45 -21.32
CA THR A 82 -8.30 -15.28 -22.11
C THR A 82 -8.30 -13.95 -22.88
N PRO A 83 -7.91 -13.93 -24.16
CA PRO A 83 -7.88 -12.70 -24.97
C PRO A 83 -9.20 -11.92 -24.98
N GLU A 84 -10.36 -12.62 -24.97
CA GLU A 84 -11.70 -12.05 -25.00
C GLU A 84 -12.10 -11.38 -23.67
N TYR A 85 -11.31 -11.57 -22.61
CA TYR A 85 -11.50 -10.90 -21.34
C TYR A 85 -10.73 -9.57 -21.24
N ARG A 86 -9.68 -9.36 -22.06
CA ARG A 86 -8.75 -8.24 -21.94
C ARG A 86 -9.38 -6.88 -22.17
N ASP A 87 -10.50 -6.82 -22.87
CA ASP A 87 -11.27 -5.60 -23.13
C ASP A 87 -12.02 -5.05 -21.90
N VAL A 88 -12.04 -5.77 -20.78
CA VAL A 88 -12.55 -5.24 -19.50
C VAL A 88 -11.68 -4.14 -18.92
N PHE A 89 -10.42 -4.03 -19.37
CA PHE A 89 -9.50 -2.93 -19.05
C PHE A 89 -9.25 -2.07 -20.28
N THR A 90 -9.24 -0.76 -20.10
CA THR A 90 -9.01 0.23 -21.18
C THR A 90 -7.53 0.61 -21.32
N PHE A 91 -6.65 -0.39 -21.29
CA PHE A 91 -5.21 -0.17 -21.39
C PHE A 91 -4.77 0.11 -22.84
N ASP A 92 -3.76 0.97 -22.99
CA ASP A 92 -3.07 1.14 -24.26
C ASP A 92 -2.24 -0.10 -24.64
N GLU A 93 -1.66 -0.08 -25.84
CA GLU A 93 -0.95 -1.23 -26.38
C GLU A 93 0.35 -1.54 -25.62
N ARG A 94 1.10 -0.52 -25.18
CA ARG A 94 2.36 -0.71 -24.43
C ARG A 94 2.10 -1.32 -23.06
N LEU A 95 1.09 -0.82 -22.37
CA LEU A 95 0.70 -1.34 -21.07
C LEU A 95 0.21 -2.79 -21.19
N ARG A 96 -0.61 -3.10 -22.21
CA ARG A 96 -1.03 -4.50 -22.49
C ARG A 96 0.15 -5.42 -22.74
N GLU A 97 1.14 -4.94 -23.50
CA GLU A 97 2.37 -5.69 -23.77
C GLU A 97 3.10 -6.00 -22.45
N LEU A 98 3.38 -5.02 -21.60
CA LEU A 98 4.05 -5.20 -20.32
C LEU A 98 3.33 -6.21 -19.41
N VAL A 99 2.03 -6.06 -19.23
CA VAL A 99 1.21 -6.93 -18.37
C VAL A 99 1.24 -8.39 -18.84
N LEU A 100 1.42 -8.62 -20.14
CA LEU A 100 1.46 -9.96 -20.74
C LEU A 100 2.87 -10.58 -20.76
N LEU A 101 3.91 -9.81 -20.43
CA LEU A 101 5.28 -10.36 -20.37
C LEU A 101 5.35 -11.57 -19.42
N PRO A 102 6.22 -12.54 -19.72
CA PRO A 102 6.42 -13.70 -18.85
C PRO A 102 6.97 -13.24 -17.50
N ARG A 103 6.51 -13.85 -16.40
CA ARG A 103 7.01 -13.52 -15.05
C ARG A 103 8.10 -14.48 -14.58
N GLY A 104 8.17 -15.68 -15.16
CA GLY A 104 9.21 -16.66 -14.84
C GLY A 104 8.93 -17.53 -13.61
N TYR A 105 7.80 -17.33 -12.92
CA TYR A 105 7.34 -18.08 -11.74
C TYR A 105 5.81 -18.23 -11.75
N ALA A 106 5.27 -19.04 -10.82
CA ALA A 106 3.86 -19.42 -10.83
C ALA A 106 2.93 -18.36 -10.18
N ASP A 107 3.38 -17.72 -9.12
CA ASP A 107 2.54 -16.88 -8.23
C ASP A 107 2.03 -15.61 -8.95
N PRO A 108 0.69 -15.39 -9.10
CA PRO A 108 0.17 -14.26 -9.89
C PRO A 108 0.43 -12.90 -9.27
N LEU A 109 0.32 -12.80 -7.93
CA LEU A 109 0.44 -11.58 -7.15
C LEU A 109 1.26 -11.84 -5.89
N PRO A 110 2.61 -11.92 -6.00
CA PRO A 110 3.47 -12.30 -4.89
C PRO A 110 3.52 -11.28 -3.76
N PHE A 111 3.31 -10.01 -4.08
CA PHE A 111 3.33 -8.90 -3.13
C PHE A 111 2.14 -7.98 -3.39
N ALA A 112 1.38 -7.67 -2.35
CA ALA A 112 0.30 -6.69 -2.43
C ALA A 112 0.08 -5.98 -1.09
N ARG A 113 -0.46 -4.76 -1.15
CA ARG A 113 -1.07 -4.07 -0.02
C ARG A 113 -2.48 -3.65 -0.40
N ILE A 114 -3.45 -4.03 0.42
CA ILE A 114 -4.86 -3.71 0.23
C ILE A 114 -5.26 -2.68 1.26
N ASP A 115 -5.60 -1.48 0.80
CA ASP A 115 -5.95 -0.37 1.67
C ASP A 115 -7.47 -0.34 1.91
N VAL A 116 -7.88 -0.41 3.18
CA VAL A 116 -9.28 -0.54 3.59
C VAL A 116 -9.66 0.50 4.64
N PHE A 117 -10.89 0.94 4.59
CA PHE A 117 -11.56 1.64 5.68
C PHE A 117 -12.34 0.59 6.51
N LEU A 118 -11.85 0.31 7.72
CA LEU A 118 -12.51 -0.57 8.68
C LEU A 118 -13.35 0.27 9.63
N ASN A 119 -14.63 -0.06 9.75
CA ASN A 119 -15.47 0.38 10.86
C ASN A 119 -15.23 -0.55 12.05
N GLU A 120 -14.67 -0.03 13.13
CA GLU A 120 -14.28 -0.86 14.28
C GLU A 120 -15.44 -1.22 15.22
N ASP A 121 -16.62 -0.61 15.03
CA ASP A 121 -17.80 -0.91 15.83
C ASP A 121 -18.51 -2.20 15.36
N ASP A 122 -18.52 -2.45 14.05
CA ASP A 122 -19.26 -3.56 13.43
C ASP A 122 -18.39 -4.45 12.52
N LEU A 123 -17.11 -4.12 12.39
CA LEU A 123 -16.12 -4.77 11.51
C LEU A 123 -16.49 -4.73 10.02
N SER A 124 -17.45 -3.90 9.62
CA SER A 124 -17.69 -3.65 8.21
C SER A 124 -16.49 -2.93 7.59
N CYS A 125 -16.16 -3.25 6.35
CA CYS A 125 -15.08 -2.57 5.67
C CYS A 125 -15.39 -2.32 4.19
N GLY A 126 -14.77 -1.27 3.65
CA GLY A 126 -14.77 -0.98 2.23
C GLY A 126 -13.36 -0.71 1.72
N PHE A 127 -13.09 -1.11 0.48
CA PHE A 127 -11.78 -0.94 -0.14
C PHE A 127 -11.56 0.50 -0.59
N CYS A 128 -10.38 1.03 -0.29
CA CYS A 128 -9.91 2.33 -0.72
C CYS A 128 -9.07 2.23 -2.00
N GLU A 129 -8.12 1.28 -1.99
CA GLU A 129 -7.12 1.10 -3.05
C GLU A 129 -6.53 -0.31 -2.97
N PHE A 130 -6.12 -0.84 -4.12
CA PHE A 130 -5.33 -2.06 -4.20
C PHE A 130 -3.94 -1.70 -4.74
N ASN A 131 -2.91 -2.10 -4.03
CA ASN A 131 -1.53 -1.83 -4.42
C ASN A 131 -0.85 -3.17 -4.80
N GLY A 132 -0.93 -3.53 -6.08
CA GLY A 132 -0.25 -4.69 -6.66
C GLY A 132 1.09 -4.35 -7.30
N ASP A 133 1.52 -3.09 -7.20
CA ASP A 133 2.67 -2.53 -7.89
C ASP A 133 3.38 -1.51 -6.99
N GLY A 134 4.64 -1.74 -6.64
CA GLY A 134 5.52 -0.78 -5.98
C GLY A 134 5.16 -0.28 -4.57
N SER A 135 4.28 -0.93 -3.79
CA SER A 135 3.87 -0.40 -2.47
C SER A 135 5.00 -0.38 -1.43
N ALA A 136 5.10 0.74 -0.69
CA ALA A 136 6.08 0.99 0.38
C ALA A 136 5.39 1.19 1.75
N GLY A 137 6.18 1.42 2.81
CA GLY A 137 5.72 1.72 4.15
C GLY A 137 6.03 0.64 5.20
N MET A 138 6.70 -0.43 4.80
CA MET A 138 7.12 -1.49 5.72
C MET A 138 8.16 -0.97 6.71
N ASN A 139 9.10 -0.15 6.23
CA ASN A 139 10.13 0.45 7.08
C ASN A 139 9.56 1.54 7.99
N GLU A 140 8.59 2.30 7.51
CA GLU A 140 7.86 3.26 8.35
C GLU A 140 7.24 2.54 9.56
N ASN A 141 6.47 1.48 9.34
CA ASN A 141 5.84 0.71 10.42
C ASN A 141 6.87 0.12 11.40
N ARG A 142 7.98 -0.42 10.90
CA ARG A 142 9.05 -0.99 11.71
C ARG A 142 9.72 0.08 12.58
N GLU A 143 10.14 1.20 12.00
CA GLU A 143 10.86 2.23 12.76
C GLU A 143 9.96 2.95 13.77
N ILE A 144 8.68 3.17 13.43
CA ILE A 144 7.71 3.72 14.39
C ILE A 144 7.49 2.76 15.54
N THR A 145 7.37 1.46 15.28
CA THR A 145 7.27 0.45 16.34
C THR A 145 8.50 0.47 17.24
N ASN A 146 9.71 0.48 16.66
CA ASN A 146 10.96 0.56 17.42
C ASN A 146 11.09 1.86 18.23
N SER A 147 10.52 2.97 17.75
CA SER A 147 10.58 4.24 18.47
C SER A 147 9.74 4.27 19.74
N ILE A 148 8.60 3.57 19.73
CA ILE A 148 7.66 3.56 20.86
C ILE A 148 7.88 2.39 21.83
N ASP A 149 8.45 1.27 21.39
CA ASP A 149 8.60 0.05 22.20
C ASP A 149 9.53 0.23 23.41
N GLN A 150 10.44 1.19 23.33
CA GLN A 150 11.36 1.54 24.42
C GLN A 150 10.77 2.55 25.42
N THR A 151 9.60 3.13 25.15
CA THR A 151 8.94 4.13 26.03
C THR A 151 8.33 3.47 27.27
N GLU A 152 8.20 4.24 28.35
CA GLU A 152 7.61 3.70 29.59
C GLU A 152 6.11 3.41 29.42
N THR A 153 5.41 4.19 28.60
CA THR A 153 4.00 3.95 28.27
C THR A 153 3.82 2.57 27.61
N PHE A 154 4.64 2.26 26.59
CA PHE A 154 4.55 0.98 25.90
C PHE A 154 4.88 -0.20 26.85
N LYS A 155 5.92 -0.05 27.68
CA LYS A 155 6.29 -1.05 28.69
C LYS A 155 5.17 -1.29 29.70
N LEU A 156 4.53 -0.21 30.19
CA LEU A 156 3.43 -0.33 31.12
C LEU A 156 2.21 -1.02 30.50
N PHE A 157 1.89 -0.68 29.25
CA PHE A 157 0.79 -1.31 28.52
C PHE A 157 1.09 -2.79 28.20
N SER A 158 2.33 -3.12 27.81
CA SER A 158 2.75 -4.50 27.52
C SER A 158 2.74 -5.44 28.73
N GLN A 159 2.82 -4.90 29.96
CA GLN A 159 2.63 -5.68 31.18
C GLN A 159 1.18 -6.13 31.39
N LYS A 160 0.23 -5.39 30.81
CA LYS A 160 -1.21 -5.67 30.94
C LYS A 160 -1.72 -6.55 29.80
N HIS A 161 -1.06 -6.48 28.62
CA HIS A 161 -1.51 -7.14 27.39
C HIS A 161 -0.33 -7.79 26.63
N PRO A 162 -0.50 -9.03 26.12
CA PRO A 162 0.44 -9.60 25.17
C PRO A 162 0.37 -8.86 23.82
N LEU A 163 1.48 -8.28 23.37
CA LEU A 163 1.57 -7.49 22.17
C LEU A 163 2.33 -8.22 21.07
N GLU A 164 1.89 -8.09 19.83
CA GLU A 164 2.54 -8.64 18.64
C GLU A 164 2.66 -7.55 17.58
N ALA A 165 3.89 -7.16 17.29
CA ALA A 165 4.19 -6.22 16.21
C ALA A 165 4.17 -6.91 14.83
N CYS A 166 3.87 -6.17 13.78
CA CYS A 166 3.93 -6.69 12.41
C CYS A 166 5.38 -6.93 11.98
N GLU A 167 5.68 -8.14 11.53
CA GLU A 167 6.94 -8.48 10.92
C GLU A 167 6.76 -8.52 9.39
N LEU A 168 7.35 -7.55 8.68
CA LEU A 168 7.13 -7.34 7.24
C LEU A 168 8.40 -7.51 6.40
N PHE A 169 9.57 -7.70 7.02
CA PHE A 169 10.85 -7.78 6.33
C PHE A 169 11.31 -9.21 6.10
N ASP A 170 11.49 -9.96 7.17
CA ASP A 170 11.97 -11.34 7.09
C ASP A 170 10.95 -12.24 6.37
N SER A 171 9.67 -12.01 6.62
CA SER A 171 8.58 -12.73 5.97
C SER A 171 8.57 -12.52 4.45
N TRP A 172 8.77 -11.26 3.97
CA TRP A 172 8.87 -11.00 2.54
C TRP A 172 10.13 -11.61 1.92
N VAL A 173 11.28 -11.43 2.57
CA VAL A 173 12.55 -11.96 2.04
C VAL A 173 12.50 -13.47 1.90
N ARG A 174 11.95 -14.19 2.89
CA ARG A 174 11.76 -15.64 2.79
C ARG A 174 10.81 -16.02 1.67
N GLU A 175 9.73 -15.28 1.50
CA GLU A 175 8.77 -15.56 0.43
C GLU A 175 9.36 -15.26 -0.95
N PHE A 176 10.11 -14.16 -1.11
CA PHE A 176 10.83 -13.85 -2.35
C PHE A 176 11.80 -14.98 -2.72
N ILE A 177 12.62 -15.43 -1.76
CA ILE A 177 13.57 -16.53 -1.96
C ILE A 177 12.82 -17.81 -2.35
N ARG A 178 11.72 -18.14 -1.66
CA ARG A 178 10.87 -19.30 -2.00
C ARG A 178 10.37 -19.23 -3.44
N ILE A 179 9.85 -18.08 -3.87
CA ILE A 179 9.37 -17.88 -5.25
C ILE A 179 10.52 -18.07 -6.24
N PHE A 180 11.68 -17.48 -5.96
CA PHE A 180 12.85 -17.62 -6.82
C PHE A 180 13.34 -19.08 -6.91
N GLU A 181 13.44 -19.80 -5.79
CA GLU A 181 13.87 -21.19 -5.74
C GLU A 181 12.94 -22.15 -6.51
N HIS A 182 11.66 -21.81 -6.64
CA HIS A 182 10.68 -22.55 -7.43
C HIS A 182 10.51 -21.99 -8.86
N SER A 183 11.25 -20.97 -9.23
CA SER A 183 11.22 -20.40 -10.57
C SER A 183 12.13 -21.19 -11.52
N LYS A 184 11.89 -21.04 -12.82
CA LYS A 184 12.79 -21.60 -13.85
C LYS A 184 14.17 -20.93 -13.89
N HIS A 185 14.36 -19.82 -13.18
CA HIS A 185 15.60 -19.05 -13.13
C HIS A 185 16.50 -19.43 -11.95
N PHE A 186 16.09 -20.40 -11.14
CA PHE A 186 16.87 -20.81 -9.98
C PHE A 186 18.28 -21.27 -10.36
N VAL A 187 19.27 -20.64 -9.74
CA VAL A 187 20.67 -21.06 -9.76
C VAL A 187 21.28 -20.91 -8.37
N PRO A 188 22.14 -21.84 -7.92
CA PRO A 188 22.89 -21.68 -6.66
C PRO A 188 23.79 -20.46 -6.69
N GLY A 189 23.82 -19.70 -5.60
CA GLY A 189 24.64 -18.47 -5.51
C GLY A 189 24.07 -17.31 -6.35
N ALA A 190 22.78 -17.33 -6.62
CA ALA A 190 22.10 -16.26 -7.33
C ALA A 190 22.32 -14.89 -6.65
N ARG A 191 22.33 -13.85 -7.47
CA ARG A 191 22.39 -12.46 -7.06
C ARG A 191 21.08 -11.78 -7.42
N PHE A 192 20.55 -10.99 -6.49
CA PHE A 192 19.27 -10.30 -6.62
C PHE A 192 19.44 -8.80 -6.77
N ALA A 193 18.41 -8.13 -7.23
CA ALA A 193 18.33 -6.69 -7.26
C ALA A 193 16.95 -6.20 -6.75
N ILE A 194 16.95 -5.06 -6.06
CA ILE A 194 15.78 -4.24 -5.82
C ILE A 194 15.90 -3.06 -6.78
N CYS A 195 14.96 -2.96 -7.72
CA CYS A 195 15.04 -1.97 -8.80
C CYS A 195 13.88 -0.98 -8.74
N ASP A 196 14.23 0.30 -8.82
CA ASP A 196 13.29 1.42 -8.91
C ASP A 196 13.92 2.55 -9.75
N TYR A 197 13.18 3.61 -10.04
CA TYR A 197 13.75 4.93 -10.33
C TYR A 197 14.07 5.55 -8.98
N LEU A 198 15.36 5.65 -8.66
CA LEU A 198 15.80 5.89 -7.27
C LEU A 198 15.37 7.24 -6.72
N GLU A 199 15.10 8.23 -7.58
CA GLU A 199 14.51 9.51 -7.18
C GLU A 199 13.04 9.41 -6.73
N CYS A 200 12.31 8.39 -7.18
CA CYS A 200 10.91 8.12 -6.80
C CYS A 200 10.82 7.15 -5.63
N GLY A 201 11.84 6.29 -5.45
CA GLY A 201 11.84 5.18 -4.52
C GLY A 201 12.16 5.56 -3.06
N VAL A 202 11.78 4.67 -2.15
CA VAL A 202 12.15 4.75 -0.72
C VAL A 202 13.44 3.98 -0.51
N VAL A 203 14.56 4.57 -0.93
CA VAL A 203 15.88 3.90 -1.04
C VAL A 203 16.36 3.33 0.31
N ASP A 204 16.08 4.00 1.43
CA ASP A 204 16.48 3.49 2.76
C ASP A 204 15.70 2.22 3.13
N GLU A 205 14.43 2.08 2.77
CA GLU A 205 13.68 0.82 2.89
C GLU A 205 14.35 -0.29 2.06
N PHE A 206 14.79 0.01 0.84
CA PHE A 206 15.44 -0.97 -0.04
C PHE A 206 16.78 -1.46 0.53
N LYS A 207 17.59 -0.55 1.09
CA LYS A 207 18.85 -0.91 1.78
C LYS A 207 18.62 -1.81 2.99
N VAL A 208 17.55 -1.56 3.76
CA VAL A 208 17.17 -2.44 4.87
C VAL A 208 16.83 -3.82 4.34
N PHE A 209 15.99 -3.95 3.31
CA PHE A 209 15.69 -5.25 2.69
C PHE A 209 16.92 -5.95 2.15
N SER A 210 17.84 -5.24 1.49
CA SER A 210 19.12 -5.79 1.03
C SER A 210 19.89 -6.46 2.18
N SER A 211 19.91 -5.81 3.36
CA SER A 211 20.53 -6.39 4.55
C SER A 211 19.84 -7.66 5.06
N PHE A 212 18.54 -7.78 4.87
CA PHE A 212 17.79 -9.00 5.21
C PHE A 212 18.08 -10.14 4.23
N PHE A 213 18.19 -9.89 2.92
CA PHE A 213 18.63 -10.90 1.94
C PHE A 213 20.01 -11.46 2.28
N ALA A 214 20.93 -10.61 2.73
CA ALA A 214 22.27 -11.02 3.14
C ALA A 214 22.26 -12.03 4.31
N ARG A 215 21.28 -11.98 5.22
CA ARG A 215 21.12 -12.96 6.31
C ARG A 215 20.85 -14.38 5.79
N TYR A 216 20.28 -14.49 4.61
CA TYR A 216 20.00 -15.76 3.92
C TYR A 216 21.08 -16.16 2.91
N GLY A 217 22.19 -15.40 2.86
CA GLY A 217 23.33 -15.71 1.99
C GLY A 217 23.16 -15.22 0.55
N TYR A 218 22.18 -14.38 0.27
CA TYR A 218 22.00 -13.77 -1.04
C TYR A 218 22.50 -12.33 -1.06
N GLU A 219 23.35 -12.02 -2.03
CA GLU A 219 23.66 -10.64 -2.36
C GLU A 219 22.44 -10.02 -3.07
N CYS A 220 22.00 -8.87 -2.57
CA CYS A 220 20.90 -8.12 -3.16
C CYS A 220 21.30 -6.64 -3.29
N VAL A 221 21.42 -6.15 -4.51
CA VAL A 221 21.78 -4.76 -4.79
C VAL A 221 20.55 -3.89 -4.94
N VAL A 222 20.69 -2.63 -4.63
CA VAL A 222 19.70 -1.58 -4.95
C VAL A 222 20.21 -0.86 -6.19
N CYS A 223 19.46 -0.83 -7.26
CA CYS A 223 19.88 -0.20 -8.51
C CYS A 223 18.75 0.55 -9.19
N ASP A 224 19.14 1.53 -10.00
CA ASP A 224 18.22 2.23 -10.88
C ASP A 224 17.85 1.35 -12.09
N VAL A 225 16.59 1.42 -12.53
CA VAL A 225 16.13 0.67 -13.71
C VAL A 225 16.95 1.02 -14.95
N ARG A 226 17.37 2.29 -15.07
CA ARG A 226 18.14 2.84 -16.21
C ARG A 226 19.59 2.32 -16.27
N ASP A 227 20.12 1.85 -15.14
CA ASP A 227 21.50 1.34 -15.05
C ASP A 227 21.61 -0.15 -15.42
N LEU A 228 20.48 -0.84 -15.55
CA LEU A 228 20.45 -2.23 -15.96
C LEU A 228 20.95 -2.40 -17.41
N LYS A 229 21.64 -3.51 -17.70
CA LYS A 229 22.17 -3.82 -19.03
C LYS A 229 21.85 -5.25 -19.43
N PHE A 230 21.17 -5.41 -20.55
CA PHE A 230 20.82 -6.72 -21.14
C PHE A 230 21.69 -6.98 -22.38
N ASP A 231 22.40 -8.12 -22.41
CA ASP A 231 23.29 -8.50 -23.51
C ASP A 231 22.67 -9.50 -24.51
N GLY A 232 21.39 -9.81 -24.32
CA GLY A 232 20.67 -10.84 -25.10
C GLY A 232 20.63 -12.22 -24.42
N GLY A 233 21.35 -12.43 -23.35
CA GLY A 233 21.38 -13.71 -22.63
C GLY A 233 21.24 -13.57 -21.11
N ALA A 234 21.76 -12.48 -20.53
CA ALA A 234 21.69 -12.22 -19.10
C ALA A 234 21.52 -10.73 -18.84
N LEU A 235 21.01 -10.41 -17.66
CA LEU A 235 20.85 -9.04 -17.17
C LEU A 235 21.96 -8.73 -16.16
N TYR A 236 22.51 -7.53 -16.23
CA TYR A 236 23.63 -7.06 -15.41
C TYR A 236 23.30 -5.73 -14.74
N ASP A 237 23.92 -5.48 -13.59
CA ASP A 237 23.95 -4.14 -12.98
C ASP A 237 25.02 -3.23 -13.62
N ASP A 238 25.14 -2.00 -13.11
CA ASP A 238 26.12 -0.99 -13.53
C ASP A 238 27.60 -1.43 -13.34
N ASN A 239 27.85 -2.40 -12.47
CA ASN A 239 29.19 -2.98 -12.24
C ASN A 239 29.49 -4.18 -13.16
N GLY A 240 28.56 -4.54 -14.04
CA GLY A 240 28.67 -5.68 -14.94
C GLY A 240 28.51 -7.03 -14.24
N LEU A 241 27.88 -7.08 -13.06
CA LEU A 241 27.60 -8.32 -12.35
C LEU A 241 26.19 -8.83 -12.67
N PRO A 242 26.01 -10.17 -12.87
CA PRO A 242 24.75 -10.73 -13.30
C PRO A 242 23.67 -10.62 -12.21
N ILE A 243 22.44 -10.38 -12.63
CA ILE A 243 21.21 -10.35 -11.81
C ILE A 243 20.33 -11.53 -12.25
N HIS A 244 19.90 -12.36 -11.29
CA HIS A 244 19.09 -13.55 -11.56
C HIS A 244 17.61 -13.37 -11.20
N ALA A 245 17.32 -12.50 -10.22
CA ALA A 245 15.97 -12.09 -9.88
C ALA A 245 15.92 -10.62 -9.47
N ILE A 246 14.82 -9.97 -9.82
CA ILE A 246 14.53 -8.59 -9.45
C ILE A 246 13.29 -8.56 -8.57
N TRP A 247 13.37 -7.87 -7.43
CA TRP A 247 12.18 -7.31 -6.80
C TRP A 247 11.92 -5.94 -7.42
N ARG A 248 10.93 -5.87 -8.31
CA ARG A 248 10.56 -4.62 -8.96
C ARG A 248 9.79 -3.73 -7.99
N ARG A 249 10.31 -2.52 -7.79
CA ARG A 249 9.69 -1.47 -6.98
C ARG A 249 9.15 -0.33 -7.84
N SER A 250 9.76 -0.09 -9.02
CA SER A 250 9.26 0.86 -10.00
C SER A 250 7.84 0.52 -10.42
N VAL A 251 6.91 1.45 -10.25
CA VAL A 251 5.53 1.24 -10.72
C VAL A 251 5.49 1.16 -12.24
N THR A 252 4.54 0.43 -12.77
CA THR A 252 4.46 0.18 -14.22
C THR A 252 4.29 1.48 -15.02
N ASN A 253 3.61 2.48 -14.46
CA ASN A 253 3.43 3.78 -15.12
C ASN A 253 4.77 4.53 -15.26
N ASP A 254 5.64 4.50 -14.25
CA ASP A 254 6.98 5.08 -14.37
C ASP A 254 7.81 4.39 -15.46
N VAL A 255 7.64 3.08 -15.65
CA VAL A 255 8.28 2.33 -16.75
C VAL A 255 7.74 2.77 -18.12
N LEU A 256 6.45 3.10 -18.21
CA LEU A 256 5.86 3.64 -19.44
C LEU A 256 6.37 5.06 -19.73
N ASP A 257 6.50 5.90 -18.70
CA ASP A 257 7.02 7.26 -18.82
C ASP A 257 8.50 7.27 -19.22
N HIS A 258 9.28 6.30 -18.73
CA HIS A 258 10.70 6.08 -19.04
C HIS A 258 10.92 4.94 -20.05
N TRP A 259 10.01 4.77 -21.02
CA TRP A 259 9.97 3.62 -21.91
C TRP A 259 11.30 3.29 -22.59
N ASP A 260 11.94 4.29 -23.18
CA ASP A 260 13.20 4.10 -23.93
C ASP A 260 14.38 3.75 -23.01
N GLU A 261 14.37 4.26 -21.78
CA GLU A 261 15.41 4.02 -20.76
C GLU A 261 15.23 2.68 -20.05
N SER A 262 14.03 2.08 -20.14
CA SER A 262 13.68 0.81 -19.50
C SER A 262 13.82 -0.42 -20.40
N GLN A 263 14.32 -0.24 -21.64
CA GLN A 263 14.33 -1.31 -22.62
C GLN A 263 15.20 -2.49 -22.21
N ASP A 264 16.31 -2.29 -21.51
CA ASP A 264 17.16 -3.36 -21.03
C ASP A 264 16.38 -4.28 -20.02
N LEU A 265 15.59 -3.71 -19.12
CA LEU A 265 14.70 -4.47 -18.23
C LEU A 265 13.60 -5.19 -19.02
N ILE A 266 12.91 -4.47 -19.91
CA ILE A 266 11.78 -5.02 -20.68
C ILE A 266 12.24 -6.20 -21.54
N GLU A 267 13.36 -6.05 -22.25
CA GLU A 267 13.92 -7.11 -23.10
C GLU A 267 14.43 -8.29 -22.27
N ALA A 268 15.08 -8.06 -21.12
CA ALA A 268 15.50 -9.15 -20.25
C ALA A 268 14.29 -10.00 -19.77
N VAL A 269 13.18 -9.35 -19.43
CA VAL A 269 11.93 -10.04 -19.05
C VAL A 269 11.31 -10.75 -20.25
N ARG A 270 11.25 -10.11 -21.42
CA ARG A 270 10.71 -10.67 -22.67
C ARG A 270 11.45 -11.93 -23.10
N HIS A 271 12.78 -11.92 -22.97
CA HIS A 271 13.65 -13.06 -23.28
C HIS A 271 13.78 -14.05 -22.12
N GLU A 272 13.03 -13.81 -21.02
CA GLU A 272 13.04 -14.68 -19.85
C GLU A 272 14.47 -14.89 -19.28
N ALA A 273 15.28 -13.83 -19.26
CA ALA A 273 16.64 -13.84 -18.74
C ALA A 273 16.71 -13.60 -17.22
N VAL A 274 15.63 -13.16 -16.61
CA VAL A 274 15.55 -12.81 -15.18
C VAL A 274 14.15 -13.14 -14.62
N ALA A 275 14.07 -13.53 -13.35
CA ALA A 275 12.80 -13.60 -12.64
C ALA A 275 12.38 -12.20 -12.18
N LEU A 276 11.29 -11.66 -12.70
CA LEU A 276 10.75 -10.36 -12.30
C LEU A 276 9.69 -10.56 -11.21
N ILE A 277 10.10 -10.63 -9.95
CA ILE A 277 9.17 -10.79 -8.80
C ILE A 277 8.56 -9.43 -8.47
N GLY A 278 7.22 -9.35 -8.54
CA GLY A 278 6.49 -8.11 -8.78
C GLY A 278 6.40 -7.83 -10.27
N SER A 279 5.86 -8.80 -11.04
CA SER A 279 5.68 -8.69 -12.49
C SER A 279 4.75 -7.54 -12.86
N PHE A 280 4.82 -7.09 -14.11
CA PHE A 280 3.94 -6.03 -14.62
C PHE A 280 2.44 -6.41 -14.56
N ALA A 281 2.10 -7.70 -14.43
CA ALA A 281 0.72 -8.11 -14.23
C ALA A 281 0.11 -7.60 -12.92
N GLY A 282 0.93 -7.21 -11.93
CA GLY A 282 0.47 -6.52 -10.72
C GLY A 282 -0.23 -5.19 -11.00
N HIS A 283 0.04 -4.56 -12.14
CA HIS A 283 -0.63 -3.34 -12.54
C HIS A 283 -2.15 -3.50 -12.77
N LEU A 284 -2.62 -4.68 -13.20
CA LEU A 284 -4.06 -5.00 -13.25
C LEU A 284 -4.78 -4.75 -11.94
N VAL A 285 -4.07 -4.90 -10.83
CA VAL A 285 -4.59 -4.70 -9.48
C VAL A 285 -4.36 -3.25 -9.01
N HIS A 286 -3.27 -2.63 -9.46
CA HIS A 286 -2.89 -1.28 -9.07
C HIS A 286 -3.76 -0.21 -9.71
N ASP A 287 -4.10 -0.37 -10.99
CA ASP A 287 -5.00 0.54 -11.70
C ASP A 287 -6.40 0.50 -11.10
N LYS A 288 -6.97 1.66 -10.80
CA LYS A 288 -8.26 1.79 -10.13
C LYS A 288 -9.47 1.34 -10.97
N GLN A 289 -9.28 1.06 -12.27
CA GLN A 289 -10.28 0.35 -13.08
C GLN A 289 -10.66 -1.00 -12.49
N ILE A 290 -9.76 -1.63 -11.71
CA ILE A 290 -10.04 -2.92 -11.05
C ILE A 290 -11.34 -2.90 -10.24
N PHE A 291 -11.72 -1.76 -9.65
CA PHE A 291 -12.96 -1.63 -8.88
C PHE A 291 -14.22 -1.78 -9.75
N GLU A 292 -14.18 -1.25 -10.97
CA GLU A 292 -15.23 -1.46 -11.97
C GLU A 292 -15.18 -2.89 -12.52
N VAL A 293 -13.96 -3.35 -12.89
CA VAL A 293 -13.72 -4.68 -13.44
C VAL A 293 -14.22 -5.80 -12.51
N LEU A 294 -14.05 -5.67 -11.21
CA LEU A 294 -14.56 -6.65 -10.23
C LEU A 294 -16.10 -6.80 -10.27
N ARG A 295 -16.81 -5.75 -10.67
CA ARG A 295 -18.27 -5.76 -10.83
C ARG A 295 -18.74 -6.05 -12.25
N HIS A 296 -17.82 -6.11 -13.21
CA HIS A 296 -18.14 -6.36 -14.62
C HIS A 296 -18.73 -7.77 -14.83
N PRO A 297 -19.76 -7.95 -15.72
CA PRO A 297 -20.40 -9.25 -15.95
C PRO A 297 -19.43 -10.39 -16.31
N LYS A 298 -18.38 -10.11 -17.11
CA LYS A 298 -17.36 -11.11 -17.46
C LYS A 298 -16.58 -11.57 -16.23
N THR A 299 -16.27 -10.67 -15.29
CA THR A 299 -15.57 -11.01 -14.04
C THR A 299 -16.50 -11.78 -13.09
N LYS A 300 -17.77 -11.37 -12.97
CA LYS A 300 -18.77 -12.10 -12.18
C LYS A 300 -18.90 -13.55 -12.61
N ALA A 301 -18.72 -13.85 -13.90
CA ALA A 301 -18.84 -15.20 -14.45
C ALA A 301 -17.67 -16.14 -14.03
N ILE A 302 -16.52 -15.60 -13.64
CA ILE A 302 -15.36 -16.40 -13.20
C ILE A 302 -15.23 -16.50 -11.67
N LEU A 303 -16.04 -15.72 -10.95
CA LEU A 303 -16.07 -15.75 -9.49
C LEU A 303 -17.16 -16.71 -8.99
N THR A 304 -16.94 -17.28 -7.79
CA THR A 304 -17.98 -18.07 -7.13
C THR A 304 -19.11 -17.16 -6.62
N PRO A 305 -20.30 -17.71 -6.28
CA PRO A 305 -21.36 -16.92 -5.67
C PRO A 305 -20.92 -16.17 -4.42
N GLU A 306 -20.15 -16.81 -3.55
CA GLU A 306 -19.62 -16.23 -2.31
C GLU A 306 -18.61 -15.11 -2.58
N GLU A 307 -17.75 -15.26 -3.60
CA GLU A 307 -16.82 -14.22 -4.03
C GLU A 307 -17.57 -13.02 -4.66
N ASN A 308 -18.61 -13.26 -5.42
CA ASN A 308 -19.46 -12.21 -5.95
C ASN A 308 -20.18 -11.45 -4.82
N GLU A 309 -20.71 -12.14 -3.81
CA GLU A 309 -21.28 -11.50 -2.62
C GLU A 309 -20.25 -10.68 -1.86
N PHE A 310 -19.03 -11.19 -1.72
CA PHE A 310 -17.92 -10.48 -1.11
C PHE A 310 -17.58 -9.17 -1.87
N VAL A 311 -17.50 -9.23 -3.19
CA VAL A 311 -17.27 -8.05 -4.04
C VAL A 311 -18.40 -7.03 -3.86
N GLU A 312 -19.66 -7.45 -3.91
CA GLU A 312 -20.79 -6.54 -3.71
C GLU A 312 -20.81 -5.86 -2.34
N ARG A 313 -20.33 -6.52 -1.31
CA ARG A 313 -20.28 -6.01 0.06
C ARG A 313 -19.14 -5.03 0.30
N HIS A 314 -17.96 -5.28 -0.26
CA HIS A 314 -16.72 -4.58 0.13
C HIS A 314 -16.17 -3.63 -0.95
N VAL A 315 -16.46 -3.88 -2.23
CA VAL A 315 -15.97 -3.04 -3.32
C VAL A 315 -16.96 -1.89 -3.55
N PRO A 316 -16.55 -0.62 -3.37
CA PRO A 316 -17.45 0.52 -3.63
C PRO A 316 -17.83 0.58 -5.11
N ARG A 317 -19.07 1.02 -5.39
CA ARG A 317 -19.52 1.25 -6.76
C ARG A 317 -18.56 2.24 -7.42
N THR A 318 -18.00 1.83 -8.55
CA THR A 318 -17.00 2.59 -9.30
C THR A 318 -17.37 2.54 -10.78
N LEU A 319 -17.29 3.66 -11.45
CA LEU A 319 -17.57 3.81 -12.88
C LEU A 319 -16.57 4.81 -13.47
N PHE A 320 -16.31 4.75 -14.77
CA PHE A 320 -15.62 5.85 -15.42
C PHE A 320 -16.44 7.14 -15.29
N LEU A 321 -15.77 8.26 -15.11
CA LEU A 321 -16.40 9.59 -15.09
C LEU A 321 -16.69 10.02 -16.52
N ASP A 322 -17.63 9.32 -17.15
CA ASP A 322 -18.03 9.48 -18.56
C ASP A 322 -19.56 9.39 -18.64
N GLU A 323 -20.20 10.26 -19.44
CA GLU A 323 -21.65 10.32 -19.60
C GLU A 323 -22.26 9.03 -20.18
N LYS A 324 -21.44 8.15 -20.77
CA LYS A 324 -21.88 6.83 -21.24
C LYS A 324 -22.05 5.81 -20.11
N GLU A 325 -21.37 6.04 -18.99
CA GLU A 325 -21.32 5.10 -17.85
C GLU A 325 -22.15 5.56 -16.66
N ILE A 326 -22.25 6.88 -16.46
CA ILE A 326 -22.95 7.47 -15.32
C ILE A 326 -23.67 8.76 -15.70
N ASP A 327 -24.84 9.01 -15.09
CA ASP A 327 -25.50 10.29 -15.15
C ASP A 327 -24.66 11.37 -14.41
N LEU A 328 -24.02 12.25 -15.17
CA LEU A 328 -23.19 13.33 -14.62
C LEU A 328 -24.01 14.34 -13.80
N ASP A 329 -25.33 14.46 -14.01
CA ASP A 329 -26.19 15.32 -13.19
C ASP A 329 -26.41 14.69 -11.81
N GLU A 330 -26.49 13.34 -11.71
CA GLU A 330 -26.48 12.63 -10.42
C GLU A 330 -25.17 12.93 -9.67
N VAL A 331 -24.02 12.86 -10.36
CA VAL A 331 -22.70 13.14 -9.74
C VAL A 331 -22.61 14.61 -9.27
N ARG A 332 -23.12 15.57 -10.04
CA ARG A 332 -23.14 16.98 -9.69
C ARG A 332 -24.01 17.29 -8.46
N THR A 333 -25.20 16.74 -8.45
CA THR A 333 -26.20 17.06 -7.41
C THR A 333 -25.93 16.35 -6.09
N ASN A 334 -25.37 15.14 -6.13
CA ASN A 334 -25.10 14.31 -4.96
C ASN A 334 -23.59 14.25 -4.63
N LYS A 335 -22.87 15.37 -4.74
CA LYS A 335 -21.41 15.42 -4.60
C LYS A 335 -20.86 14.69 -3.38
N ASN A 336 -21.55 14.76 -2.24
CA ASN A 336 -21.10 14.14 -0.99
C ASN A 336 -21.12 12.60 -1.02
N ALA A 337 -21.78 11.99 -2.01
CA ALA A 337 -21.79 10.56 -2.20
C ALA A 337 -20.60 10.05 -3.02
N TRP A 338 -19.78 10.96 -3.57
CA TRP A 338 -18.79 10.63 -4.58
C TRP A 338 -17.38 11.11 -4.26
N ILE A 339 -16.39 10.37 -4.79
CA ILE A 339 -14.98 10.76 -4.88
C ILE A 339 -14.51 10.56 -6.32
N ILE A 340 -13.78 11.54 -6.87
CA ILE A 340 -13.17 11.49 -8.20
C ILE A 340 -11.70 11.12 -8.04
N LYS A 341 -11.21 10.17 -8.84
CA LYS A 341 -9.82 9.68 -8.84
C LYS A 341 -9.33 9.44 -10.27
N PRO A 342 -8.05 9.69 -10.59
CA PRO A 342 -7.47 9.15 -11.81
C PRO A 342 -7.42 7.62 -11.73
N THR A 343 -7.47 6.93 -12.84
CA THR A 343 -7.37 5.45 -12.86
C THR A 343 -6.00 5.00 -12.39
N ASP A 344 -4.96 5.69 -12.81
CA ASP A 344 -3.57 5.37 -12.46
C ASP A 344 -2.85 6.61 -11.92
N ASN A 345 -2.60 6.62 -10.61
CA ASN A 345 -1.77 7.57 -9.88
C ASN A 345 -1.60 7.09 -8.44
N TYR A 346 -0.59 7.58 -7.73
CA TYR A 346 -0.29 7.21 -6.34
C TYR A 346 -0.18 8.45 -5.43
N GLY A 347 -0.13 8.23 -4.11
CA GLY A 347 0.04 9.30 -3.12
C GLY A 347 -1.17 10.24 -2.98
N ALA A 348 -2.38 9.82 -3.37
CA ALA A 348 -3.60 10.62 -3.38
C ALA A 348 -3.55 11.87 -4.29
N LYS A 349 -2.62 11.91 -5.25
CA LYS A 349 -2.55 12.98 -6.25
C LYS A 349 -3.80 12.93 -7.14
N ASP A 350 -4.40 14.09 -7.38
CA ASP A 350 -5.63 14.27 -8.16
C ASP A 350 -6.84 13.46 -7.64
N VAL A 351 -6.92 13.27 -6.32
CA VAL A 351 -8.04 12.61 -5.64
C VAL A 351 -8.91 13.68 -4.96
N TYR A 352 -10.18 13.75 -5.33
CA TYR A 352 -11.11 14.79 -4.90
C TYR A 352 -12.38 14.19 -4.31
N ALA A 353 -12.58 14.39 -3.00
CA ALA A 353 -13.80 13.97 -2.32
C ALA A 353 -14.85 15.10 -2.36
N GLY A 354 -16.06 14.80 -2.81
CA GLY A 354 -17.12 15.79 -2.90
C GLY A 354 -17.52 16.39 -1.55
N VAL A 355 -17.33 15.64 -0.45
CA VAL A 355 -17.55 16.15 0.93
C VAL A 355 -16.57 17.25 1.32
N SER A 356 -15.42 17.35 0.67
CA SER A 356 -14.37 18.34 0.92
C SER A 356 -14.39 19.53 -0.06
N SER A 357 -15.26 19.50 -1.06
CA SER A 357 -15.34 20.51 -2.12
C SER A 357 -16.59 21.38 -1.95
N THR A 358 -16.52 22.64 -2.31
CA THR A 358 -17.72 23.48 -2.55
C THR A 358 -18.48 22.97 -3.78
N GLN A 359 -19.70 23.43 -4.01
CA GLN A 359 -20.47 23.01 -5.19
C GLN A 359 -19.76 23.50 -6.49
N GLU A 360 -19.26 24.73 -6.50
CA GLU A 360 -18.58 25.31 -7.64
C GLU A 360 -17.29 24.54 -7.99
N GLU A 361 -16.44 24.28 -6.99
CA GLU A 361 -15.23 23.46 -7.18
C GLU A 361 -15.54 22.06 -7.70
N TRP A 362 -16.63 21.44 -7.22
CA TRP A 362 -17.02 20.11 -7.66
C TRP A 362 -17.49 20.10 -9.12
N GLU A 363 -18.23 21.11 -9.54
CA GLU A 363 -18.65 21.28 -10.93
C GLU A 363 -17.48 21.52 -11.86
N ASP A 364 -16.50 22.32 -11.44
CA ASP A 364 -15.25 22.55 -12.17
C ASP A 364 -14.43 21.25 -12.31
N LEU A 365 -14.35 20.42 -11.25
CA LEU A 365 -13.68 19.12 -11.32
C LEU A 365 -14.35 18.17 -12.31
N ILE A 366 -15.70 18.10 -12.31
CA ILE A 366 -16.43 17.30 -13.29
C ILE A 366 -16.18 17.82 -14.69
N ALA A 367 -16.24 19.14 -14.92
CA ALA A 367 -15.98 19.73 -16.24
C ALA A 367 -14.56 19.45 -16.74
N ARG A 368 -13.59 19.40 -15.82
CA ARG A 368 -12.17 19.17 -16.12
C ARG A 368 -11.86 17.70 -16.44
N PHE A 369 -12.50 16.76 -15.77
CA PHE A 369 -12.08 15.34 -15.79
C PHE A 369 -13.07 14.40 -16.49
N ALA A 370 -14.35 14.80 -16.64
CA ALA A 370 -15.33 13.95 -17.30
C ALA A 370 -15.03 13.77 -18.79
N ASN A 371 -15.50 12.64 -19.34
CA ASN A 371 -15.41 12.30 -20.75
C ASN A 371 -13.95 12.35 -21.31
N GLY A 372 -12.94 12.11 -20.47
CA GLY A 372 -11.53 12.16 -20.86
C GLY A 372 -11.00 13.55 -21.20
N ALA A 373 -11.66 14.63 -20.75
CA ALA A 373 -11.31 16.01 -21.10
C ALA A 373 -9.87 16.40 -20.66
N SER A 374 -9.33 15.77 -19.62
CA SER A 374 -7.95 15.99 -19.16
C SER A 374 -6.87 15.23 -19.96
N GLY A 375 -7.27 14.37 -20.90
CA GLY A 375 -6.36 13.49 -21.64
C GLY A 375 -6.02 12.18 -20.91
N ALA A 376 -6.45 12.00 -19.64
CA ALA A 376 -6.32 10.77 -18.87
C ALA A 376 -7.71 10.31 -18.38
N PRO A 377 -7.94 9.00 -18.20
CA PRO A 377 -9.19 8.50 -17.68
C PRO A 377 -9.30 8.75 -16.17
N PHE A 378 -10.51 9.14 -15.75
CA PHE A 378 -10.89 9.29 -14.35
C PHE A 378 -12.07 8.41 -14.01
N ILE A 379 -12.11 7.93 -12.78
CA ILE A 379 -13.25 7.22 -12.21
C ILE A 379 -14.00 8.12 -11.22
N VAL A 380 -15.28 7.85 -11.07
CA VAL A 380 -16.09 8.30 -9.95
C VAL A 380 -16.47 7.07 -9.11
N GLN A 381 -16.24 7.17 -7.82
CA GLN A 381 -16.44 6.06 -6.88
C GLN A 381 -17.32 6.51 -5.71
N THR A 382 -18.15 5.63 -5.19
CA THR A 382 -18.90 5.89 -3.95
C THR A 382 -17.94 6.27 -2.84
N TYR A 383 -18.16 7.43 -2.22
CA TYR A 383 -17.38 7.89 -1.09
C TYR A 383 -17.63 7.03 0.14
N LEU A 384 -16.56 6.50 0.70
CA LEU A 384 -16.57 5.76 1.96
C LEU A 384 -16.12 6.70 3.07
N THR A 385 -16.95 6.88 4.09
CA THR A 385 -16.57 7.68 5.26
C THR A 385 -15.59 6.90 6.12
N PRO A 386 -14.35 7.39 6.31
CA PRO A 386 -13.39 6.71 7.18
C PRO A 386 -13.86 6.67 8.64
N PHE A 387 -13.59 5.58 9.33
CA PHE A 387 -13.75 5.49 10.78
C PHE A 387 -12.73 6.40 11.47
N LYS A 388 -13.12 7.00 12.60
CA LYS A 388 -12.24 7.90 13.36
C LYS A 388 -11.69 7.21 14.58
N THR A 389 -10.40 7.39 14.79
CA THR A 389 -9.64 6.84 15.90
C THR A 389 -8.98 7.95 16.69
N HIS A 390 -8.99 7.81 18.00
CA HIS A 390 -8.25 8.70 18.89
C HIS A 390 -6.75 8.45 18.73
N THR A 391 -5.98 9.50 18.53
CA THR A 391 -4.55 9.45 18.29
C THR A 391 -3.85 10.67 18.85
N LEU A 392 -2.54 10.59 19.03
CA LEU A 392 -1.72 11.70 19.47
C LEU A 392 -0.73 12.05 18.35
N PRO A 393 -1.05 13.10 17.55
CA PRO A 393 -0.15 13.56 16.49
C PRO A 393 1.21 13.97 17.05
N PRO A 394 2.29 13.95 16.25
CA PRO A 394 3.58 14.43 16.71
C PRO A 394 3.55 15.93 16.97
N ASP A 395 4.13 16.36 18.07
CA ASP A 395 4.50 17.76 18.29
C ASP A 395 5.81 18.02 17.53
N GLU A 396 5.74 18.74 16.42
CA GLU A 396 6.92 18.99 15.55
C GLU A 396 8.07 19.69 16.28
N ASP A 397 7.75 20.49 17.32
CA ASP A 397 8.70 21.22 18.16
C ASP A 397 8.88 20.62 19.56
N ILE A 398 8.59 19.34 19.77
CA ILE A 398 8.59 18.72 21.11
C ILE A 398 9.91 18.93 21.88
N GLU A 399 11.01 19.13 21.16
CA GLU A 399 12.34 19.41 21.75
C GLU A 399 12.40 20.78 22.42
N ASN A 400 11.61 21.75 21.95
CA ASN A 400 11.59 23.14 22.42
C ASN A 400 10.41 23.44 23.34
N LEU A 401 9.40 22.58 23.39
CA LEU A 401 8.25 22.75 24.26
C LEU A 401 8.58 22.41 25.71
N THR A 402 8.01 23.17 26.65
CA THR A 402 7.98 22.77 28.05
C THR A 402 7.00 21.61 28.25
N ASP A 403 7.12 20.88 29.36
CA ASP A 403 6.26 19.72 29.62
C ASP A 403 4.76 20.09 29.72
N ASP A 404 4.45 21.34 30.09
CA ASP A 404 3.07 21.84 30.19
C ASP A 404 2.47 22.28 28.82
N GLU A 405 3.33 22.50 27.81
CA GLU A 405 2.93 22.88 26.45
C GLU A 405 2.69 21.67 25.55
N VAL A 406 3.20 20.50 25.93
CA VAL A 406 3.05 19.26 25.13
C VAL A 406 1.60 18.79 25.19
N ASP A 407 0.96 18.58 24.03
CA ASP A 407 -0.41 18.05 23.96
C ASP A 407 -0.48 16.64 24.55
N ARG A 408 -1.41 16.41 25.48
CA ARG A 408 -1.66 15.10 26.12
C ARG A 408 -3.01 14.51 25.77
N THR A 409 -3.85 15.31 25.11
CA THR A 409 -5.25 14.96 24.86
C THR A 409 -5.45 14.29 23.50
N GLY A 410 -4.64 14.65 22.50
CA GLY A 410 -4.75 14.15 21.16
C GLY A 410 -6.01 14.59 20.42
N ALA A 411 -6.34 13.90 19.33
CA ALA A 411 -7.47 14.21 18.47
C ALA A 411 -8.03 12.96 17.78
N LEU A 412 -9.27 13.08 17.27
CA LEU A 412 -9.88 12.06 16.42
C LEU A 412 -9.43 12.23 14.97
N TYR A 413 -8.72 11.27 14.44
CA TYR A 413 -8.27 11.20 13.04
C TYR A 413 -9.00 10.10 12.28
N ASN A 414 -9.27 10.36 11.00
CA ASN A 414 -9.70 9.33 10.07
C ASN A 414 -8.59 8.28 9.94
N ASN A 415 -8.95 7.00 9.87
CA ASN A 415 -7.97 5.91 9.75
C ASN A 415 -8.11 5.14 8.44
N LEU A 416 -6.98 4.63 7.97
CA LEU A 416 -6.83 3.76 6.82
C LEU A 416 -5.87 2.63 7.19
N SER A 417 -6.28 1.39 6.95
CA SER A 417 -5.46 0.20 7.20
C SER A 417 -5.00 -0.40 5.88
N GLY A 418 -3.70 -0.43 5.64
CA GLY A 418 -3.06 -1.09 4.51
C GLY A 418 -2.66 -2.52 4.91
N LEU A 419 -3.29 -3.51 4.29
CA LEU A 419 -3.12 -4.93 4.62
C LEU A 419 -2.05 -5.54 3.73
N TYR A 420 -0.89 -5.88 4.28
CA TYR A 420 0.18 -6.55 3.52
C TYR A 420 -0.11 -8.02 3.32
N LEU A 421 0.09 -8.46 2.09
CA LEU A 421 -0.06 -9.84 1.65
C LEU A 421 1.19 -10.28 0.91
N TYR A 422 1.80 -11.36 1.36
CA TYR A 422 2.89 -12.02 0.65
C TYR A 422 2.39 -13.37 0.17
N ASN A 423 2.25 -13.49 -1.13
CA ASN A 423 1.68 -14.64 -1.83
C ASN A 423 0.36 -15.15 -1.21
N GLY A 424 -0.56 -14.24 -0.91
CA GLY A 424 -1.87 -14.54 -0.37
C GLY A 424 -1.93 -14.72 1.14
N HIS A 425 -0.80 -14.67 1.86
CA HIS A 425 -0.76 -14.74 3.31
C HIS A 425 -0.70 -13.35 3.93
N PHE A 426 -1.65 -13.04 4.79
CA PHE A 426 -1.67 -11.79 5.52
C PHE A 426 -0.50 -11.71 6.50
N GLN A 427 0.30 -10.63 6.40
CA GLN A 427 1.52 -10.45 7.19
C GLN A 427 1.42 -9.34 8.24
N GLY A 428 0.54 -8.37 8.03
CA GLY A 428 0.41 -7.26 8.95
C GLY A 428 -0.27 -6.04 8.35
N ILE A 429 -0.28 -4.97 9.11
CA ILE A 429 -1.04 -3.75 8.80
C ILE A 429 -0.09 -2.56 8.75
N PHE A 430 -0.28 -1.70 7.76
CA PHE A 430 0.27 -0.36 7.69
C PHE A 430 -0.85 0.63 7.99
N SER A 431 -0.71 1.44 9.05
CA SER A 431 -1.78 2.33 9.50
C SER A 431 -1.48 3.77 9.17
N ARG A 432 -2.36 4.41 8.38
CA ARG A 432 -2.35 5.85 8.12
C ARG A 432 -3.51 6.52 8.82
N LEU A 433 -3.24 7.71 9.34
CA LEU A 433 -4.21 8.53 10.03
C LEU A 433 -4.19 9.95 9.43
N GLY A 434 -5.34 10.62 9.40
CA GLY A 434 -5.39 11.99 8.89
C GLY A 434 -6.57 12.80 9.44
N PRO A 435 -6.39 14.11 9.62
CA PRO A 435 -7.46 14.97 10.15
C PRO A 435 -8.57 15.24 9.12
N PHE A 436 -8.29 15.03 7.83
CA PHE A 436 -9.21 15.33 6.72
C PHE A 436 -9.82 14.07 6.11
N PRO A 437 -10.94 14.19 5.36
CA PRO A 437 -11.57 13.05 4.67
C PRO A 437 -10.65 12.30 3.72
N THR A 438 -9.73 12.99 3.04
CA THR A 438 -8.66 12.39 2.24
C THR A 438 -7.40 12.30 3.10
N ILE A 439 -6.88 11.08 3.28
CA ILE A 439 -5.70 10.82 4.09
C ILE A 439 -4.46 10.81 3.19
N SER A 440 -3.66 11.87 3.27
CA SER A 440 -2.38 11.99 2.56
C SER A 440 -1.35 12.77 3.39
N LYS A 441 -0.06 12.61 3.06
CA LYS A 441 1.03 13.36 3.72
C LYS A 441 0.84 14.87 3.55
N ASP A 442 0.44 15.32 2.38
CA ASP A 442 0.25 16.75 2.06
C ASP A 442 -0.90 17.37 2.86
N LEU A 443 -1.81 16.55 3.35
CA LEU A 443 -2.95 16.93 4.20
C LEU A 443 -2.72 16.56 5.67
N LYS A 444 -1.49 16.68 6.16
CA LYS A 444 -1.10 16.36 7.54
C LYS A 444 -1.41 14.93 7.98
N GLY A 445 -1.35 13.99 7.04
CA GLY A 445 -1.44 12.56 7.34
C GLY A 445 -0.21 12.10 8.10
N ILE A 446 -0.43 11.21 9.06
CA ILE A 446 0.60 10.58 9.90
C ILE A 446 0.51 9.07 9.80
N THR A 447 1.58 8.39 10.17
CA THR A 447 1.63 6.94 10.28
C THR A 447 1.60 6.53 11.76
N ALA A 448 1.02 5.40 12.09
CA ALA A 448 1.08 4.82 13.43
C ALA A 448 1.57 3.37 13.37
N ALA A 449 2.30 2.94 14.40
CA ALA A 449 2.62 1.53 14.57
C ALA A 449 1.33 0.70 14.64
N ALA A 450 1.28 -0.42 13.95
CA ALA A 450 0.16 -1.35 14.01
C ALA A 450 0.54 -2.53 14.92
N ILE A 451 -0.18 -2.71 16.02
CA ILE A 451 0.11 -3.70 17.07
C ILE A 451 -1.13 -4.56 17.28
N ARG A 452 -0.95 -5.88 17.19
CA ARG A 452 -1.97 -6.84 17.62
C ARG A 452 -1.93 -7.02 19.13
N VAL A 453 -3.08 -6.91 19.76
CA VAL A 453 -3.27 -7.21 21.19
C VAL A 453 -3.97 -8.55 21.29
N ARG A 454 -3.24 -9.56 21.81
CA ARG A 454 -3.79 -10.90 21.98
C ARG A 454 -4.62 -10.99 23.25
N GLY A 455 -5.78 -11.64 23.15
CA GLY A 455 -6.70 -11.85 24.26
C GLY A 455 -6.63 -13.23 24.89
#